data_1e2bf5a10517bbe96d758edbd03ab5ca
#
_entry.id   1e2bf5a10517bbe96d758edbd03ab5ca
#
_cell.length_a   1.000
_cell.length_b   1.000
_cell.length_c   1.000
_cell.angle_alpha   90.00
_cell.angle_beta   90.00
_cell.angle_gamma   90.00
#
_symmetry.space_group_name_H-M   'P 1'
#
loop_
_entity.id
_entity.type
_entity.pdbx_description
1 polymer ?
#
loop_
_entity_poly.entity_id
_entity_poly.type
_entity_poly.pdbx_seq_one_letter_code
_entity_poly.pdbx_strand_id
1 'polypeptide(L)'
;MFILAISIKINLSKKHLLVITNLYIIKIQTDASVERGGIYMCAARRLSESERKNEIMNSAVDVITQKGLENATMEEIIAGTSLSKGGVYHYYKSVNEIFKDIMLSGIEYRKTIIKEHMNECKKGHEMEFIAKQFVDKIIDDNPYMPLYVEFLIAKKRNPELEKMMQELQKQTNDKFSTVMGDESGWSFDVNTFNVSTDVINALILASNILGARENFTKNRHFLERMFLSIFKEGEEN
;
A
#
# COMPACT_ATOMS: atom_id res chain seq x y z
N MET A 1 6.14 -29.43 27.16
CA MET A 1 7.58 -29.47 27.44
C MET A 1 8.34 -29.07 26.20
N PHE A 2 9.04 -27.93 26.28
CA PHE A 2 9.87 -27.24 25.29
C PHE A 2 9.23 -26.70 24.03
N ILE A 3 8.75 -25.47 24.16
CA ILE A 3 8.63 -24.51 23.06
C ILE A 3 9.98 -23.81 22.93
N LEU A 4 10.71 -24.11 21.86
CA LEU A 4 11.94 -23.39 21.52
C LEU A 4 11.52 -22.02 20.94
N ALA A 5 11.72 -20.96 21.71
CA ALA A 5 11.59 -19.59 21.26
C ALA A 5 12.75 -19.26 20.30
N ILE A 6 12.47 -19.21 19.00
CA ILE A 6 13.40 -18.62 18.03
C ILE A 6 13.22 -17.12 18.14
N SER A 7 14.14 -16.48 18.88
CA SER A 7 14.22 -15.02 18.98
C SER A 7 14.87 -14.49 17.70
N ILE A 8 14.08 -14.23 16.68
CA ILE A 8 14.52 -13.40 15.55
C ILE A 8 14.41 -11.96 16.01
N LYS A 9 15.56 -11.32 16.29
CA LYS A 9 15.64 -9.88 16.52
C LYS A 9 15.35 -9.15 15.19
N ILE A 10 14.08 -8.96 14.87
CA ILE A 10 13.65 -8.03 13.83
C ILE A 10 13.50 -6.68 14.53
N ASN A 11 14.37 -5.76 14.19
CA ASN A 11 14.33 -4.38 14.69
C ASN A 11 13.25 -3.60 13.94
N LEU A 12 12.00 -3.96 14.21
CA LEU A 12 10.82 -3.28 13.64
C LEU A 12 10.52 -2.04 14.49
N SER A 13 10.39 -0.89 13.83
CA SER A 13 9.90 0.32 14.52
C SER A 13 8.50 0.05 15.08
N LYS A 14 8.12 0.72 16.18
CA LYS A 14 6.81 0.56 16.85
C LYS A 14 5.60 0.70 15.89
N LYS A 15 5.76 1.39 14.76
CA LYS A 15 4.73 1.60 13.73
C LYS A 15 4.46 0.37 12.87
N HIS A 16 5.49 -0.41 12.52
CA HIS A 16 5.33 -1.67 11.80
C HIS A 16 4.62 -2.74 12.65
N LEU A 17 4.82 -2.67 13.97
CA LEU A 17 4.15 -3.56 14.91
C LEU A 17 2.63 -3.34 14.91
N LEU A 18 2.15 -2.11 14.73
CA LEU A 18 0.70 -1.79 14.78
C LEU A 18 -0.06 -2.32 13.55
N VAL A 19 0.55 -2.26 12.36
CA VAL A 19 -0.05 -2.79 11.11
C VAL A 19 -0.05 -4.31 11.10
N ILE A 20 1.08 -4.93 11.51
CA ILE A 20 1.18 -6.38 11.67
C ILE A 20 0.25 -6.84 12.81
N THR A 21 0.10 -6.07 13.90
CA THR A 21 -0.78 -6.40 15.02
C THR A 21 -2.25 -6.33 14.59
N ASN A 22 -2.66 -5.40 13.74
CA ASN A 22 -4.03 -5.37 13.21
C ASN A 22 -4.31 -6.55 12.25
N LEU A 23 -3.34 -6.94 11.42
CA LEU A 23 -3.44 -8.16 10.59
C LEU A 23 -3.40 -9.44 11.45
N TYR A 24 -2.61 -9.46 12.53
CA TYR A 24 -2.49 -10.60 13.45
C TYR A 24 -3.63 -10.69 14.47
N ILE A 25 -4.19 -9.56 14.92
CA ILE A 25 -5.35 -9.54 15.84
C ILE A 25 -6.59 -10.11 15.15
N ILE A 26 -6.77 -9.86 13.84
CA ILE A 26 -7.86 -10.48 13.08
C ILE A 26 -7.65 -12.01 13.03
N LYS A 27 -6.41 -12.48 12.91
CA LYS A 27 -6.08 -13.92 12.88
C LYS A 27 -6.19 -14.59 14.26
N ILE A 28 -5.84 -13.90 15.35
CA ILE A 28 -5.93 -14.43 16.73
C ILE A 28 -7.38 -14.44 17.25
N GLN A 29 -8.23 -13.51 16.79
CA GLN A 29 -9.65 -13.53 17.18
C GLN A 29 -10.44 -14.70 16.54
N THR A 30 -9.92 -15.31 15.47
CA THR A 30 -10.50 -16.54 14.90
C THR A 30 -10.01 -17.81 15.59
N ASP A 31 -8.82 -17.82 16.23
CA ASP A 31 -8.23 -19.02 16.85
C ASP A 31 -8.47 -19.12 18.37
N ALA A 32 -8.97 -18.08 19.03
CA ALA A 32 -9.14 -18.03 20.49
C ALA A 32 -10.46 -18.60 21.03
N SER A 33 -11.25 -19.32 20.22
CA SER A 33 -12.52 -19.92 20.63
C SER A 33 -12.47 -21.43 20.90
N VAL A 34 -11.28 -22.02 21.03
CA VAL A 34 -11.10 -23.44 21.38
C VAL A 34 -10.34 -23.59 22.69
N GLU A 35 -10.98 -23.29 23.81
CA GLU A 35 -10.77 -23.96 25.10
C GLU A 35 -11.75 -23.44 26.16
N ARG A 36 -12.89 -24.08 26.28
CA ARG A 36 -13.57 -24.51 27.53
C ARG A 36 -14.95 -25.04 27.21
N GLY A 37 -15.18 -26.28 27.58
CA GLY A 37 -16.41 -27.05 27.36
C GLY A 37 -17.68 -26.31 27.74
N GLY A 38 -18.47 -26.02 26.76
CA GLY A 38 -19.82 -25.51 26.83
C GLY A 38 -20.31 -25.34 25.39
N ILE A 39 -21.21 -26.22 24.95
CA ILE A 39 -21.87 -26.12 23.63
C ILE A 39 -22.80 -24.91 23.71
N TYR A 40 -22.25 -23.72 23.51
CA TYR A 40 -23.03 -22.56 23.06
C TYR A 40 -22.87 -22.54 21.53
N MET A 41 -23.93 -22.89 20.81
CA MET A 41 -24.06 -22.53 19.40
C MET A 41 -24.04 -21.00 19.32
N CYS A 42 -22.85 -20.40 19.30
CA CYS A 42 -22.71 -19.02 18.90
C CYS A 42 -23.15 -18.97 17.44
N ALA A 43 -24.27 -18.33 17.16
CA ALA A 43 -24.65 -17.97 15.80
C ALA A 43 -23.43 -17.26 15.17
N ALA A 44 -22.86 -17.88 14.12
CA ALA A 44 -21.70 -17.34 13.45
C ALA A 44 -21.98 -15.87 13.09
N ARG A 45 -21.23 -14.93 13.65
CA ARG A 45 -21.41 -13.49 13.38
C ARG A 45 -21.32 -13.28 11.88
N ARG A 46 -22.40 -12.78 11.30
CA ARG A 46 -22.41 -12.43 9.87
C ARG A 46 -21.41 -11.29 9.66
N LEU A 47 -20.33 -11.56 8.94
CA LEU A 47 -19.32 -10.54 8.60
C LEU A 47 -19.95 -9.43 7.75
N SER A 48 -19.54 -8.20 7.99
CA SER A 48 -19.93 -7.04 7.19
C SER A 48 -19.38 -7.14 5.77
N GLU A 49 -19.90 -6.32 4.86
CA GLU A 49 -19.39 -6.25 3.49
C GLU A 49 -17.89 -5.89 3.45
N SER A 50 -17.46 -4.94 4.27
CA SER A 50 -16.05 -4.54 4.35
C SER A 50 -15.14 -5.67 4.88
N GLU A 51 -15.60 -6.43 5.88
CA GLU A 51 -14.85 -7.59 6.39
C GLU A 51 -14.74 -8.68 5.31
N ARG A 52 -15.78 -8.90 4.51
CA ARG A 52 -15.76 -9.85 3.39
C ARG A 52 -14.83 -9.42 2.26
N LYS A 53 -14.88 -8.15 1.88
CA LYS A 53 -13.94 -7.59 0.89
C LYS A 53 -12.50 -7.70 1.36
N ASN A 54 -12.23 -7.41 2.63
CA ASN A 54 -10.89 -7.56 3.21
C ASN A 54 -10.41 -9.02 3.20
N GLU A 55 -11.27 -9.99 3.50
CA GLU A 55 -10.95 -11.42 3.40
C GLU A 55 -10.51 -11.80 1.97
N ILE A 56 -11.26 -11.34 0.96
CA ILE A 56 -10.94 -11.60 -0.44
C ILE A 56 -9.63 -10.91 -0.86
N MET A 57 -9.45 -9.64 -0.48
CA MET A 57 -8.22 -8.90 -0.77
C MET A 57 -6.99 -9.54 -0.12
N ASN A 58 -7.09 -10.00 1.12
CA ASN A 58 -5.98 -10.68 1.80
C ASN A 58 -5.59 -11.98 1.07
N SER A 59 -6.56 -12.79 0.67
CA SER A 59 -6.31 -13.98 -0.15
C SER A 59 -5.65 -13.62 -1.49
N ALA A 60 -6.11 -12.56 -2.14
CA ALA A 60 -5.51 -12.08 -3.39
C ALA A 60 -4.06 -11.60 -3.19
N VAL A 61 -3.77 -10.89 -2.10
CA VAL A 61 -2.39 -10.48 -1.73
C VAL A 61 -1.47 -11.71 -1.62
N ASP A 62 -1.91 -12.76 -0.92
CA ASP A 62 -1.13 -13.99 -0.75
C ASP A 62 -0.86 -14.67 -2.12
N VAL A 63 -1.88 -14.81 -2.97
CA VAL A 63 -1.75 -15.42 -4.30
C VAL A 63 -0.84 -14.61 -5.20
N ILE A 64 -1.04 -13.29 -5.28
CA ILE A 64 -0.26 -12.39 -6.14
C ILE A 64 1.20 -12.34 -5.69
N THR A 65 1.46 -12.29 -4.38
CA THR A 65 2.83 -12.30 -3.85
C THR A 65 3.58 -13.58 -4.19
N GLN A 66 2.89 -14.72 -4.23
CA GLN A 66 3.51 -16.02 -4.54
C GLN A 66 3.72 -16.26 -6.02
N LYS A 67 2.83 -15.79 -6.89
CA LYS A 67 2.78 -16.18 -8.32
C LYS A 67 2.93 -15.01 -9.29
N GLY A 68 2.90 -13.79 -8.80
CA GLY A 68 2.79 -12.58 -9.61
C GLY A 68 1.35 -12.29 -10.04
N LEU A 69 1.07 -11.03 -10.37
CA LEU A 69 -0.28 -10.56 -10.74
C LEU A 69 -0.82 -11.24 -12.02
N GLU A 70 0.06 -11.48 -13.00
CA GLU A 70 -0.33 -12.07 -14.29
C GLU A 70 -0.74 -13.54 -14.19
N ASN A 71 -0.30 -14.26 -13.15
CA ASN A 71 -0.59 -15.68 -12.95
C ASN A 71 -1.63 -15.94 -11.85
N ALA A 72 -2.10 -14.90 -11.17
CA ALA A 72 -3.12 -15.03 -10.13
C ALA A 72 -4.49 -15.33 -10.77
N THR A 73 -5.21 -16.31 -10.20
CA THR A 73 -6.53 -16.71 -10.69
C THR A 73 -7.62 -16.52 -9.64
N MET A 74 -8.85 -16.29 -10.09
CA MET A 74 -10.01 -16.19 -9.18
C MET A 74 -10.22 -17.46 -8.38
N GLU A 75 -9.97 -18.64 -8.97
CA GLU A 75 -10.10 -19.94 -8.30
C GLU A 75 -9.17 -20.08 -7.10
N GLU A 76 -7.93 -19.63 -7.23
CA GLU A 76 -6.94 -19.65 -6.14
C GLU A 76 -7.28 -18.66 -5.03
N ILE A 77 -7.74 -17.47 -5.42
CA ILE A 77 -8.21 -16.46 -4.45
C ILE A 77 -9.42 -16.98 -3.69
N ILE A 78 -10.40 -17.60 -4.38
CA ILE A 78 -11.58 -18.21 -3.75
C ILE A 78 -11.16 -19.30 -2.75
N ALA A 79 -10.20 -20.14 -3.12
CA ALA A 79 -9.71 -21.23 -2.26
C ALA A 79 -9.10 -20.72 -0.95
N GLY A 80 -8.57 -19.50 -0.93
CA GLY A 80 -8.02 -18.83 0.27
C GLY A 80 -9.06 -18.11 1.14
N THR A 81 -10.35 -18.14 0.77
CA THR A 81 -11.43 -17.47 1.53
C THR A 81 -12.38 -18.48 2.17
N SER A 82 -13.14 -18.01 3.16
CA SER A 82 -14.27 -18.79 3.73
C SER A 82 -15.53 -18.71 2.86
N LEU A 83 -15.50 -17.96 1.75
CA LEU A 83 -16.63 -17.71 0.88
C LEU A 83 -16.78 -18.80 -0.19
N SER A 84 -18.04 -19.09 -0.58
CA SER A 84 -18.31 -19.88 -1.78
C SER A 84 -17.90 -19.10 -3.04
N LYS A 85 -17.73 -19.81 -4.18
CA LYS A 85 -17.48 -19.19 -5.49
C LYS A 85 -18.48 -18.08 -5.80
N GLY A 86 -19.77 -18.33 -5.63
CA GLY A 86 -20.82 -17.32 -5.83
C GLY A 86 -20.68 -16.14 -4.86
N GLY A 87 -20.24 -16.39 -3.62
CA GLY A 87 -19.98 -15.35 -2.63
C GLY A 87 -18.86 -14.39 -3.04
N VAL A 88 -17.75 -14.91 -3.55
CA VAL A 88 -16.65 -14.04 -4.04
C VAL A 88 -17.08 -13.29 -5.30
N TYR A 89 -17.73 -13.94 -6.27
CA TYR A 89 -18.20 -13.28 -7.50
C TYR A 89 -19.33 -12.26 -7.27
N HIS A 90 -19.96 -12.26 -6.10
CA HIS A 90 -20.88 -11.20 -5.70
C HIS A 90 -20.12 -9.87 -5.49
N TYR A 91 -18.92 -9.90 -4.93
CA TYR A 91 -18.10 -8.72 -4.63
C TYR A 91 -17.20 -8.31 -5.79
N TYR A 92 -16.55 -9.26 -6.46
CA TYR A 92 -15.54 -9.02 -7.49
C TYR A 92 -15.72 -9.95 -8.68
N LYS A 93 -15.63 -9.41 -9.89
CA LYS A 93 -15.79 -10.18 -11.13
C LYS A 93 -14.45 -10.67 -11.71
N SER A 94 -13.35 -10.05 -11.31
CA SER A 94 -12.01 -10.37 -11.81
C SER A 94 -10.92 -10.10 -10.78
N VAL A 95 -9.73 -10.69 -10.99
CA VAL A 95 -8.53 -10.40 -10.21
C VAL A 95 -8.18 -8.91 -10.31
N ASN A 96 -8.35 -8.28 -11.49
CA ASN A 96 -8.07 -6.86 -11.69
C ASN A 96 -8.96 -5.95 -10.82
N GLU A 97 -10.23 -6.31 -10.59
CA GLU A 97 -11.11 -5.56 -9.69
C GLU A 97 -10.64 -5.65 -8.23
N ILE A 98 -10.27 -6.85 -7.77
CA ILE A 98 -9.70 -7.04 -6.42
C ILE A 98 -8.41 -6.24 -6.29
N PHE A 99 -7.55 -6.34 -7.29
CA PHE A 99 -6.26 -5.67 -7.30
C PHE A 99 -6.40 -4.13 -7.27
N LYS A 100 -7.40 -3.59 -7.98
CA LYS A 100 -7.73 -2.16 -7.91
C LYS A 100 -8.07 -1.71 -6.49
N ASP A 101 -8.89 -2.46 -5.77
CA ASP A 101 -9.25 -2.15 -4.37
C ASP A 101 -8.04 -2.26 -3.43
N ILE A 102 -7.12 -3.21 -3.68
CA ILE A 102 -5.85 -3.31 -2.95
C ILE A 102 -4.99 -2.05 -3.19
N MET A 103 -4.86 -1.59 -4.44
CA MET A 103 -4.11 -0.38 -4.76
C MET A 103 -4.74 0.89 -4.15
N LEU A 104 -6.07 0.98 -4.15
CA LEU A 104 -6.79 2.05 -3.46
C LEU A 104 -6.52 2.05 -1.95
N SER A 105 -6.46 0.88 -1.33
CA SER A 105 -6.08 0.73 0.09
C SER A 105 -4.65 1.22 0.35
N GLY A 106 -3.72 0.96 -0.57
CA GLY A 106 -2.36 1.49 -0.52
C GLY A 106 -2.29 3.02 -0.63
N ILE A 107 -3.16 3.63 -1.45
CA ILE A 107 -3.27 5.09 -1.55
C ILE A 107 -3.81 5.68 -0.23
N GLU A 108 -4.85 5.10 0.36
CA GLU A 108 -5.39 5.56 1.65
C GLU A 108 -4.36 5.38 2.80
N TYR A 109 -3.62 4.26 2.81
CA TYR A 109 -2.51 4.04 3.73
C TYR A 109 -1.49 5.18 3.64
N ARG A 110 -1.04 5.55 2.42
CA ARG A 110 -0.08 6.63 2.20
C ARG A 110 -0.63 7.99 2.63
N LYS A 111 -1.88 8.29 2.31
CA LYS A 111 -2.58 9.50 2.75
C LYS A 111 -2.60 9.62 4.28
N THR A 112 -2.86 8.52 4.99
CA THR A 112 -2.84 8.49 6.46
C THR A 112 -1.46 8.85 7.00
N ILE A 113 -0.39 8.26 6.44
CA ILE A 113 1.00 8.59 6.82
C ILE A 113 1.29 10.08 6.63
N ILE A 114 0.92 10.65 5.48
CA ILE A 114 1.14 12.09 5.22
C ILE A 114 0.40 12.94 6.24
N LYS A 115 -0.88 12.64 6.52
CA LYS A 115 -1.66 13.36 7.52
C LYS A 115 -1.07 13.29 8.92
N GLU A 116 -0.57 12.13 9.34
CA GLU A 116 0.06 11.94 10.65
C GLU A 116 1.34 12.80 10.81
N HIS A 117 2.01 13.14 9.70
CA HIS A 117 3.23 13.95 9.71
C HIS A 117 2.99 15.42 9.33
N MET A 118 1.73 15.84 9.08
CA MET A 118 1.43 17.22 8.67
C MET A 118 1.88 18.27 9.69
N ASN A 119 1.96 17.92 10.97
CA ASN A 119 2.49 18.81 12.02
C ASN A 119 3.98 19.12 11.84
N GLU A 120 4.71 18.36 11.02
CA GLU A 120 6.11 18.64 10.64
C GLU A 120 6.19 19.64 9.47
N CYS A 121 5.09 19.83 8.72
CA CYS A 121 5.01 20.79 7.62
C CYS A 121 4.94 22.22 8.17
N LYS A 122 6.00 22.99 7.95
CA LYS A 122 6.03 24.40 8.35
C LYS A 122 5.62 25.27 7.19
N LYS A 123 4.87 26.32 7.48
CA LYS A 123 4.48 27.32 6.46
C LYS A 123 5.72 27.89 5.76
N GLY A 124 5.73 27.86 4.43
CA GLY A 124 6.84 28.26 3.58
C GLY A 124 7.93 27.18 3.40
N HIS A 125 7.71 25.95 3.92
CA HIS A 125 8.60 24.80 3.77
C HIS A 125 7.82 23.56 3.26
N GLU A 126 6.74 23.77 2.54
CA GLU A 126 5.87 22.72 2.02
C GLU A 126 6.62 21.80 1.06
N MET A 127 7.48 22.38 0.20
CA MET A 127 8.29 21.61 -0.76
C MET A 127 9.26 20.66 -0.06
N GLU A 128 9.95 21.14 0.98
CA GLU A 128 10.88 20.32 1.76
C GLU A 128 10.15 19.17 2.46
N PHE A 129 8.96 19.44 3.01
CA PHE A 129 8.11 18.41 3.61
C PHE A 129 7.71 17.35 2.58
N ILE A 130 7.27 17.78 1.39
CA ILE A 130 6.82 16.87 0.34
C ILE A 130 8.00 16.08 -0.24
N ALA A 131 9.15 16.71 -0.48
CA ALA A 131 10.35 16.02 -0.93
C ALA A 131 10.74 14.90 0.05
N LYS A 132 10.68 15.17 1.36
CA LYS A 132 10.87 14.16 2.41
C LYS A 132 9.84 13.02 2.29
N GLN A 133 8.55 13.33 2.13
CA GLN A 133 7.49 12.33 1.98
C GLN A 133 7.68 11.47 0.72
N PHE A 134 8.19 12.03 -0.38
CA PHE A 134 8.48 11.29 -1.60
C PHE A 134 9.64 10.31 -1.40
N VAL A 135 10.71 10.76 -0.76
CA VAL A 135 11.85 9.88 -0.42
C VAL A 135 11.42 8.79 0.56
N ASP A 136 10.62 9.12 1.58
CA ASP A 136 10.08 8.13 2.50
C ASP A 136 9.27 7.04 1.76
N LYS A 137 8.47 7.41 0.74
CA LYS A 137 7.75 6.45 -0.10
C LYS A 137 8.69 5.53 -0.88
N ILE A 138 9.81 6.04 -1.41
CA ILE A 138 10.77 5.30 -2.23
C ILE A 138 11.51 4.24 -1.41
N ILE A 139 11.85 4.56 -0.16
CA ILE A 139 12.61 3.67 0.73
C ILE A 139 11.73 2.85 1.68
N ASP A 140 10.42 3.09 1.68
CA ASP A 140 9.46 2.40 2.54
C ASP A 140 9.39 0.90 2.23
N ASP A 141 9.21 0.10 3.28
CA ASP A 141 9.07 -1.36 3.21
C ASP A 141 7.71 -1.78 3.77
N ASN A 142 6.66 -1.20 3.23
CA ASN A 142 5.29 -1.48 3.64
C ASN A 142 4.70 -2.69 2.89
N PRO A 143 3.62 -3.32 3.39
CA PRO A 143 3.03 -4.53 2.81
C PRO A 143 2.44 -4.34 1.40
N TYR A 144 2.16 -3.10 0.97
CA TYR A 144 1.65 -2.80 -0.38
C TYR A 144 2.78 -2.65 -1.42
N MET A 145 4.02 -2.45 -0.99
CA MET A 145 5.14 -2.17 -1.90
C MET A 145 5.45 -3.33 -2.87
N PRO A 146 5.49 -4.60 -2.45
CA PRO A 146 5.70 -5.71 -3.38
C PRO A 146 4.61 -5.77 -4.46
N LEU A 147 3.35 -5.54 -4.08
CA LEU A 147 2.22 -5.52 -5.02
C LEU A 147 2.28 -4.33 -5.98
N TYR A 148 2.71 -3.17 -5.49
CA TYR A 148 2.91 -1.99 -6.33
C TYR A 148 4.02 -2.20 -7.35
N VAL A 149 5.12 -2.85 -6.97
CA VAL A 149 6.21 -3.24 -7.88
C VAL A 149 5.72 -4.20 -8.95
N GLU A 150 4.95 -5.24 -8.58
CA GLU A 150 4.29 -6.15 -9.53
C GLU A 150 3.42 -5.38 -10.52
N PHE A 151 2.66 -4.40 -10.04
CA PHE A 151 1.83 -3.55 -10.89
C PHE A 151 2.64 -2.76 -11.91
N LEU A 152 3.73 -2.11 -11.48
CA LEU A 152 4.61 -1.35 -12.38
C LEU A 152 5.22 -2.23 -13.49
N ILE A 153 5.48 -3.50 -13.19
CA ILE A 153 6.03 -4.46 -14.16
C ILE A 153 4.93 -4.98 -15.09
N ALA A 154 3.82 -5.44 -14.55
CA ALA A 154 2.73 -6.10 -15.28
C ALA A 154 2.00 -5.14 -16.25
N LYS A 155 1.82 -3.86 -15.85
CA LYS A 155 1.13 -2.86 -16.68
C LYS A 155 1.73 -2.70 -18.09
N LYS A 156 3.04 -2.94 -18.25
CA LYS A 156 3.71 -2.85 -19.56
C LYS A 156 3.14 -3.83 -20.59
N ARG A 157 2.61 -4.97 -20.13
CA ARG A 157 2.09 -6.04 -20.98
C ARG A 157 0.58 -6.16 -20.97
N ASN A 158 -0.09 -5.43 -20.07
CA ASN A 158 -1.53 -5.50 -19.89
C ASN A 158 -2.16 -4.10 -20.00
N PRO A 159 -2.87 -3.79 -21.13
CA PRO A 159 -3.50 -2.48 -21.33
C PRO A 159 -4.56 -2.11 -20.29
N GLU A 160 -5.23 -3.08 -19.67
CA GLU A 160 -6.19 -2.81 -18.59
C GLU A 160 -5.48 -2.28 -17.34
N LEU A 161 -4.31 -2.85 -17.02
CA LEU A 161 -3.50 -2.38 -15.91
C LEU A 161 -2.90 -0.99 -16.19
N GLU A 162 -2.50 -0.72 -17.45
CA GLU A 162 -2.04 0.62 -17.83
C GLU A 162 -3.15 1.67 -17.64
N LYS A 163 -4.36 1.37 -18.09
CA LYS A 163 -5.53 2.25 -17.87
C LYS A 163 -5.83 2.42 -16.38
N MET A 164 -5.77 1.33 -15.60
CA MET A 164 -5.92 1.37 -14.15
C MET A 164 -4.88 2.28 -13.49
N MET A 165 -3.61 2.24 -13.94
CA MET A 165 -2.55 3.11 -13.44
C MET A 165 -2.90 4.59 -13.64
N GLN A 166 -3.38 4.97 -14.82
CA GLN A 166 -3.78 6.35 -15.11
C GLN A 166 -4.93 6.82 -14.20
N GLU A 167 -5.93 5.96 -13.97
CA GLU A 167 -7.02 6.24 -13.05
C GLU A 167 -6.53 6.43 -11.59
N LEU A 168 -5.63 5.56 -11.14
CA LEU A 168 -5.06 5.62 -9.79
C LEU A 168 -4.14 6.84 -9.61
N GLN A 169 -3.36 7.21 -10.64
CA GLN A 169 -2.54 8.42 -10.61
C GLN A 169 -3.40 9.67 -10.45
N LYS A 170 -4.50 9.77 -11.22
CA LYS A 170 -5.45 10.88 -11.09
C LYS A 170 -6.03 10.95 -9.68
N GLN A 171 -6.52 9.83 -9.14
CA GLN A 171 -7.06 9.78 -7.78
C GLN A 171 -6.01 10.13 -6.72
N THR A 172 -4.75 9.72 -6.93
CA THR A 172 -3.65 10.05 -6.02
C THR A 172 -3.37 11.55 -6.03
N ASN A 173 -3.35 12.18 -7.21
CA ASN A 173 -3.17 13.63 -7.34
C ASN A 173 -4.30 14.39 -6.64
N ASP A 174 -5.55 14.02 -6.92
CA ASP A 174 -6.72 14.66 -6.33
C ASP A 174 -6.70 14.58 -4.79
N LYS A 175 -6.40 13.39 -4.25
CA LYS A 175 -6.30 13.17 -2.79
C LYS A 175 -5.11 13.90 -2.17
N PHE A 176 -3.97 13.93 -2.85
CA PHE A 176 -2.79 14.63 -2.37
C PHE A 176 -3.02 16.13 -2.34
N SER A 177 -3.57 16.69 -3.43
CA SER A 177 -3.92 18.12 -3.53
C SER A 177 -4.93 18.53 -2.45
N THR A 178 -5.93 17.67 -2.16
CA THR A 178 -6.87 17.91 -1.07
C THR A 178 -6.16 17.97 0.28
N VAL A 179 -5.32 16.97 0.61
CA VAL A 179 -4.62 16.93 1.90
C VAL A 179 -3.70 18.12 2.07
N MET A 180 -2.94 18.49 1.05
CA MET A 180 -2.01 19.61 1.10
C MET A 180 -2.73 20.95 1.05
N GLY A 181 -3.75 21.09 0.18
CA GLY A 181 -4.51 22.32 0.03
C GLY A 181 -5.30 22.69 1.28
N ASP A 182 -5.95 21.73 1.93
CA ASP A 182 -6.71 21.95 3.16
C ASP A 182 -5.82 22.35 4.34
N GLU A 183 -4.60 21.80 4.43
CA GLU A 183 -3.71 21.99 5.58
C GLU A 183 -2.67 23.11 5.38
N SER A 184 -2.15 23.29 4.16
CA SER A 184 -1.06 24.24 3.87
C SER A 184 -1.39 25.29 2.81
N GLY A 185 -2.46 25.10 2.03
CA GLY A 185 -2.82 25.96 0.90
C GLY A 185 -1.91 25.78 -0.33
N TRP A 186 -1.06 24.74 -0.35
CA TRP A 186 -0.10 24.48 -1.41
C TRP A 186 -0.52 23.30 -2.28
N SER A 187 -0.27 23.38 -3.59
CA SER A 187 -0.59 22.31 -4.55
C SER A 187 0.47 22.23 -5.66
N PHE A 188 0.63 21.05 -6.24
CA PHE A 188 1.40 20.88 -7.47
C PHE A 188 0.60 21.27 -8.72
N ASP A 189 1.30 21.81 -9.72
CA ASP A 189 0.81 21.74 -11.09
C ASP A 189 0.85 20.28 -11.61
N VAL A 190 0.04 20.00 -12.63
CA VAL A 190 -0.12 18.63 -13.17
C VAL A 190 1.16 18.08 -13.75
N ASN A 191 1.98 18.90 -14.41
CA ASN A 191 3.22 18.44 -15.04
C ASN A 191 4.25 18.05 -13.97
N THR A 192 4.46 18.90 -12.97
CA THR A 192 5.36 18.64 -11.84
C THR A 192 4.95 17.38 -11.09
N PHE A 193 3.64 17.17 -10.88
CA PHE A 193 3.13 15.95 -10.27
C PHE A 193 3.43 14.72 -11.11
N ASN A 194 3.19 14.76 -12.42
CA ASN A 194 3.43 13.63 -13.33
C ASN A 194 4.91 13.27 -13.40
N VAL A 195 5.79 14.24 -13.62
CA VAL A 195 7.25 14.03 -13.64
C VAL A 195 7.74 13.46 -12.31
N SER A 196 7.28 14.02 -11.19
CA SER A 196 7.64 13.50 -9.87
C SER A 196 7.17 12.07 -9.66
N THR A 197 5.97 11.72 -10.13
CA THR A 197 5.43 10.35 -10.05
C THR A 197 6.27 9.37 -10.87
N ASP A 198 6.68 9.74 -12.08
CA ASP A 198 7.53 8.89 -12.93
C ASP A 198 8.90 8.66 -12.30
N VAL A 199 9.51 9.71 -11.75
CA VAL A 199 10.78 9.61 -11.02
C VAL A 199 10.63 8.73 -9.77
N ILE A 200 9.57 8.91 -8.98
CA ILE A 200 9.28 8.06 -7.81
C ILE A 200 9.16 6.60 -8.22
N ASN A 201 8.40 6.30 -9.29
CA ASN A 201 8.20 4.94 -9.77
C ASN A 201 9.52 4.29 -10.23
N ALA A 202 10.37 5.04 -10.94
CA ALA A 202 11.70 4.57 -11.34
C ALA A 202 12.58 4.25 -10.12
N LEU A 203 12.57 5.12 -9.10
CA LEU A 203 13.34 4.93 -7.88
C LEU A 203 12.77 3.81 -6.99
N ILE A 204 11.45 3.59 -6.97
CA ILE A 204 10.83 2.44 -6.31
C ILE A 204 11.32 1.14 -6.96
N LEU A 205 11.36 1.05 -8.30
CA LEU A 205 11.92 -0.11 -9.00
C LEU A 205 13.41 -0.29 -8.68
N ALA A 206 14.19 0.78 -8.67
CA ALA A 206 15.60 0.73 -8.27
C ALA A 206 15.76 0.24 -6.83
N SER A 207 14.93 0.71 -5.91
CA SER A 207 14.95 0.34 -4.49
C SER A 207 14.62 -1.15 -4.28
N ASN A 208 13.62 -1.67 -5.00
CA ASN A 208 13.06 -2.99 -4.74
C ASN A 208 13.62 -4.08 -5.67
N ILE A 209 14.00 -3.75 -6.91
CA ILE A 209 14.49 -4.71 -7.91
C ILE A 209 16.02 -4.66 -8.04
N LEU A 210 16.62 -3.45 -7.99
CA LEU A 210 18.07 -3.28 -8.20
C LEU A 210 18.86 -3.23 -6.89
N GLY A 211 18.19 -3.38 -5.73
CA GLY A 211 18.85 -3.39 -4.41
C GLY A 211 19.35 -2.02 -3.93
N ALA A 212 18.86 -0.92 -4.50
CA ALA A 212 19.33 0.42 -4.18
C ALA A 212 18.81 1.00 -2.84
N ARG A 213 17.89 0.32 -2.14
CA ARG A 213 17.21 0.83 -0.94
C ARG A 213 18.18 1.30 0.15
N GLU A 214 19.18 0.50 0.49
CA GLU A 214 20.15 0.86 1.53
C GLU A 214 20.94 2.10 1.14
N ASN A 215 21.37 2.20 -0.12
CA ASN A 215 22.08 3.37 -0.63
C ASN A 215 21.19 4.62 -0.61
N PHE A 216 19.92 4.51 -1.03
CA PHE A 216 18.94 5.60 -0.97
C PHE A 216 18.67 6.04 0.46
N THR A 217 18.55 5.11 1.40
CA THR A 217 18.37 5.42 2.82
C THR A 217 19.55 6.21 3.40
N LYS A 218 20.79 5.79 3.10
CA LYS A 218 22.01 6.48 3.58
C LYS A 218 22.18 7.86 2.94
N ASN A 219 21.72 8.03 1.71
CA ASN A 219 21.93 9.22 0.90
C ASN A 219 20.63 9.98 0.61
N ARG A 220 19.61 9.84 1.47
CA ARG A 220 18.28 10.43 1.28
C ARG A 220 18.30 11.92 0.95
N HIS A 221 19.23 12.67 1.52
CA HIS A 221 19.39 14.10 1.28
C HIS A 221 19.69 14.48 -0.18
N PHE A 222 20.29 13.59 -0.98
CA PHE A 222 20.45 13.79 -2.42
C PHE A 222 19.12 13.65 -3.15
N LEU A 223 18.30 12.67 -2.79
CA LEU A 223 16.98 12.48 -3.38
C LEU A 223 16.03 13.61 -3.02
N GLU A 224 16.06 14.07 -1.75
CA GLU A 224 15.29 15.24 -1.30
C GLU A 224 15.63 16.49 -2.13
N ARG A 225 16.93 16.77 -2.32
CA ARG A 225 17.36 17.90 -3.18
C ARG A 225 16.96 17.76 -4.64
N MET A 226 16.98 16.54 -5.18
CA MET A 226 16.54 16.27 -6.55
C MET A 226 15.06 16.62 -6.70
N PHE A 227 14.20 16.22 -5.77
CA PHE A 227 12.77 16.58 -5.81
C PHE A 227 12.56 18.08 -5.64
N LEU A 228 13.31 18.73 -4.74
CA LEU A 228 13.25 20.18 -4.61
C LEU A 228 13.62 20.92 -5.89
N SER A 229 14.56 20.41 -6.69
CA SER A 229 14.88 20.99 -7.99
C SER A 229 13.69 20.83 -8.97
N ILE A 230 13.06 19.67 -9.01
CA ILE A 230 11.86 19.43 -9.85
C ILE A 230 10.72 20.40 -9.48
N PHE A 231 10.51 20.62 -8.17
CA PHE A 231 9.41 21.49 -7.70
C PHE A 231 9.65 22.95 -8.06
N LYS A 232 10.89 23.45 -7.91
CA LYS A 232 11.25 24.83 -8.25
C LYS A 232 11.09 25.11 -9.75
N GLU A 233 11.55 24.21 -10.61
CA GLU A 233 11.36 24.33 -12.06
C GLU A 233 9.86 24.36 -12.44
N GLY A 234 9.00 23.64 -11.69
CA GLY A 234 7.57 23.66 -11.90
C GLY A 234 6.88 24.96 -11.50
N GLU A 235 7.42 25.72 -10.54
CA GLU A 235 6.89 27.04 -10.15
C GLU A 235 7.29 28.17 -11.11
N GLU A 236 8.40 28.01 -11.84
CA GLU A 236 8.93 29.03 -12.76
C GLU A 236 8.28 28.97 -14.16
N ASN A 237 7.51 27.93 -14.47
CA ASN A 237 6.83 27.70 -15.76
C ASN A 237 5.33 27.93 -15.67
#